data_8d5e6e317babb65d9f8b426988f33926
#
_entry.id   8d5e6e317babb65d9f8b426988f33926
#
_cell.length_a   1.000
_cell.length_b   1.000
_cell.length_c   1.000
_cell.angle_alpha   90.00
_cell.angle_beta   90.00
_cell.angle_gamma   90.00
#
_symmetry.space_group_name_H-M   'P 1'
#
loop_
_entity.id
_entity.type
_entity.pdbx_description
1 polymer ?
#
loop_
_entity_poly.entity_id
_entity_poly.type
_entity_poly.pdbx_seq_one_letter_code
_entity_poly.pdbx_strand_id
1 'polypeptide(L)'
;EAKLGLKFEHRHGQAYYTAQLKPQHVDLIRQAETSKSVLQLVNTWLERMPFFGDGQIWTGFENEISVEGWHPFWTRYRQLYQQSLASAEKENQQAFDLVFADKTEASADRQLSPAASRAALFIMLYRGYPVLQLPFQLLNGLLEIDEQLSSWRYRHMNMVHRMIGTRIGTGGSTGKDYLRAAADKHYIFREVAQLTSFLIERRRLPQLPIAMERKLGFAI
;
A
#
# COMPACT_ATOMS: atom_id res chain seq x y z
N GLU A 1 14.04 -8.03 1.58
CA GLU A 1 13.47 -6.69 1.40
C GLU A 1 13.31 -6.30 -0.08
N ALA A 2 14.34 -6.46 -0.93
CA ALA A 2 14.25 -6.19 -2.36
C ALA A 2 13.13 -6.99 -3.06
N LYS A 3 12.94 -8.27 -2.72
CA LYS A 3 11.84 -9.09 -3.22
C LYS A 3 10.45 -8.60 -2.79
N LEU A 4 10.35 -7.90 -1.69
CA LEU A 4 9.09 -7.31 -1.24
C LEU A 4 8.76 -6.00 -1.95
N GLY A 5 9.77 -5.26 -2.43
CA GLY A 5 9.57 -4.01 -3.17
C GLY A 5 10.43 -2.84 -2.68
N LEU A 6 11.27 -3.06 -1.68
CA LEU A 6 12.16 -2.01 -1.17
C LEU A 6 13.32 -1.78 -2.12
N LYS A 7 13.53 -0.53 -2.53
CA LYS A 7 14.74 -0.15 -3.27
C LYS A 7 15.91 -0.03 -2.30
N PHE A 8 17.02 -0.62 -2.66
CA PHE A 8 18.24 -0.54 -1.87
C PHE A 8 18.95 0.79 -2.17
N GLU A 9 18.94 1.69 -1.21
CA GLU A 9 19.71 2.93 -1.26
C GLU A 9 20.93 2.79 -0.34
N HIS A 10 22.14 2.83 -0.90
CA HIS A 10 23.35 2.79 -0.12
C HIS A 10 24.11 4.13 -0.23
N ARG A 11 24.50 4.71 0.93
CA ARG A 11 25.19 6.00 1.02
C ARG A 11 26.46 6.10 0.15
N HIS A 12 27.18 4.98 0.00
CA HIS A 12 28.42 4.90 -0.79
C HIS A 12 28.22 4.27 -2.18
N GLY A 13 26.97 4.07 -2.59
CA GLY A 13 26.63 3.44 -3.86
C GLY A 13 26.72 1.92 -3.85
N GLN A 14 26.06 1.33 -4.84
CA GLN A 14 25.93 -0.13 -4.97
C GLN A 14 27.27 -0.84 -5.15
N ALA A 15 28.23 -0.20 -5.84
CA ALA A 15 29.55 -0.77 -6.08
C ALA A 15 30.35 -1.01 -4.80
N TYR A 16 30.28 -0.08 -3.84
CA TYR A 16 30.95 -0.25 -2.55
C TYR A 16 30.35 -1.41 -1.75
N TYR A 17 29.02 -1.49 -1.72
CA TYR A 17 28.31 -2.54 -1.00
C TYR A 17 28.57 -3.92 -1.60
N THR A 18 28.51 -4.05 -2.93
CA THR A 18 28.75 -5.33 -3.59
C THR A 18 30.19 -5.82 -3.46
N ALA A 19 31.17 -4.91 -3.33
CA ALA A 19 32.56 -5.27 -3.09
C ALA A 19 32.81 -5.93 -1.70
N GLN A 20 31.90 -5.72 -0.74
CA GLN A 20 31.97 -6.33 0.60
C GLN A 20 31.35 -7.72 0.66
N LEU A 21 30.64 -8.14 -0.37
CA LEU A 21 29.89 -9.39 -0.40
C LEU A 21 30.60 -10.47 -1.20
N LYS A 22 30.37 -11.72 -0.82
CA LYS A 22 30.79 -12.86 -1.67
C LYS A 22 30.00 -12.82 -3.00
N PRO A 23 30.63 -13.23 -4.14
CA PRO A 23 29.97 -13.18 -5.46
C PRO A 23 28.57 -13.80 -5.48
N GLN A 24 28.40 -14.95 -4.85
CA GLN A 24 27.10 -15.64 -4.76
C GLN A 24 26.01 -14.79 -4.09
N HIS A 25 26.35 -13.92 -3.14
CA HIS A 25 25.38 -13.03 -2.49
C HIS A 25 25.06 -11.83 -3.40
N VAL A 26 26.04 -11.35 -4.17
CA VAL A 26 25.81 -10.31 -5.17
C VAL A 26 24.83 -10.79 -6.23
N ASP A 27 24.97 -12.04 -6.70
CA ASP A 27 24.07 -12.62 -7.69
C ASP A 27 22.64 -12.79 -7.16
N LEU A 28 22.48 -13.19 -5.90
CA LEU A 28 21.18 -13.25 -5.25
C LEU A 28 20.49 -11.88 -5.16
N ILE A 29 21.25 -10.82 -4.86
CA ILE A 29 20.72 -9.45 -4.83
C ILE A 29 20.30 -9.02 -6.22
N ARG A 30 21.15 -9.22 -7.24
CA ARG A 30 20.82 -8.91 -8.64
C ARG A 30 19.56 -9.65 -9.12
N GLN A 31 19.44 -10.93 -8.79
CA GLN A 31 18.24 -11.70 -9.08
C GLN A 31 17.00 -11.11 -8.41
N ALA A 32 17.12 -10.68 -7.15
CA ALA A 32 16.00 -10.07 -6.44
C ALA A 32 15.59 -8.73 -7.05
N GLU A 33 16.55 -7.90 -7.47
CA GLU A 33 16.30 -6.58 -8.09
C GLU A 33 15.70 -6.69 -9.50
N THR A 34 16.05 -7.72 -10.27
CA THR A 34 15.53 -7.93 -11.63
C THR A 34 14.21 -8.68 -11.67
N SER A 35 13.82 -9.35 -10.60
CA SER A 35 12.53 -10.04 -10.49
C SER A 35 11.41 -9.07 -10.09
N LYS A 36 10.17 -9.42 -10.47
CA LYS A 36 9.00 -8.67 -9.95
C LYS A 36 8.95 -8.79 -8.43
N SER A 37 8.83 -7.65 -7.77
CA SER A 37 8.65 -7.62 -6.32
C SER A 37 7.23 -8.06 -5.92
N VAL A 38 7.06 -8.46 -4.66
CA VAL A 38 5.72 -8.78 -4.12
C VAL A 38 4.78 -7.58 -4.26
N LEU A 39 5.26 -6.36 -4.02
CA LEU A 39 4.45 -5.15 -4.19
C LEU A 39 3.97 -4.95 -5.63
N GLN A 40 4.84 -5.20 -6.63
CA GLN A 40 4.45 -5.17 -8.05
C GLN A 40 3.43 -6.27 -8.40
N LEU A 41 3.58 -7.47 -7.83
CA LEU A 41 2.62 -8.55 -8.00
C LEU A 41 1.27 -8.19 -7.37
N VAL A 42 1.27 -7.60 -6.19
CA VAL A 42 0.07 -7.12 -5.50
C VAL A 42 -0.62 -6.03 -6.31
N ASN A 43 0.14 -5.05 -6.84
CA ASN A 43 -0.42 -4.03 -7.71
C ASN A 43 -1.12 -4.65 -8.93
N THR A 44 -0.43 -5.55 -9.64
CA THR A 44 -1.00 -6.23 -10.83
C THR A 44 -2.23 -7.08 -10.46
N TRP A 45 -2.22 -7.74 -9.31
CA TRP A 45 -3.36 -8.52 -8.81
C TRP A 45 -4.56 -7.62 -8.52
N LEU A 46 -4.38 -6.49 -7.86
CA LEU A 46 -5.42 -5.53 -7.55
C LEU A 46 -6.01 -4.88 -8.81
N GLU A 47 -5.17 -4.53 -9.81
CA GLU A 47 -5.62 -3.98 -11.08
C GLU A 47 -6.55 -4.92 -11.85
N ARG A 48 -6.41 -6.21 -11.65
CA ARG A 48 -7.22 -7.26 -12.32
C ARG A 48 -8.53 -7.56 -11.61
N MET A 49 -8.82 -6.90 -10.48
CA MET A 49 -10.07 -7.11 -9.74
C MET A 49 -11.27 -6.65 -10.57
N PRO A 50 -12.27 -7.52 -10.82
CA PRO A 50 -13.37 -7.25 -11.75
C PRO A 50 -14.52 -6.44 -11.09
N PHE A 51 -14.19 -5.44 -10.28
CA PHE A 51 -15.23 -4.72 -9.53
C PHE A 51 -15.89 -3.62 -10.34
N PHE A 52 -15.16 -2.93 -11.20
CA PHE A 52 -15.59 -1.71 -11.87
C PHE A 52 -15.61 -1.79 -13.39
N GLY A 53 -15.34 -2.96 -13.97
CA GLY A 53 -15.25 -3.12 -15.42
C GLY A 53 -16.57 -3.27 -16.15
N ASP A 54 -17.66 -3.60 -15.46
CA ASP A 54 -18.98 -3.85 -16.04
C ASP A 54 -20.00 -2.85 -15.49
N GLY A 55 -20.30 -1.81 -16.28
CA GLY A 55 -21.22 -0.75 -15.90
C GLY A 55 -22.65 -1.23 -15.66
N GLN A 56 -23.09 -2.32 -16.29
CA GLN A 56 -24.44 -2.84 -16.11
C GLN A 56 -24.71 -3.38 -14.70
N ILE A 57 -23.66 -3.77 -13.98
CA ILE A 57 -23.77 -4.25 -12.61
C ILE A 57 -24.03 -3.11 -11.62
N TRP A 58 -23.70 -1.88 -11.99
CA TRP A 58 -23.75 -0.70 -11.11
C TRP A 58 -25.04 0.11 -11.24
N THR A 59 -26.18 -0.55 -11.37
CA THR A 59 -27.52 0.10 -11.40
C THR A 59 -27.76 0.89 -10.10
N GLY A 60 -28.33 2.09 -10.25
CA GLY A 60 -28.57 3.01 -9.12
C GLY A 60 -27.48 4.03 -8.86
N PHE A 61 -26.39 3.99 -9.63
CA PHE A 61 -25.29 4.97 -9.58
C PHE A 61 -25.23 5.87 -10.81
N GLU A 62 -26.17 5.75 -11.74
CA GLU A 62 -26.17 6.44 -13.03
C GLU A 62 -26.33 7.96 -12.90
N ASN A 63 -26.96 8.43 -11.82
CA ASN A 63 -27.23 9.85 -11.57
C ASN A 63 -26.11 10.53 -10.76
N GLU A 64 -25.07 9.82 -10.37
CA GLU A 64 -23.96 10.43 -9.67
C GLU A 64 -23.15 11.31 -10.64
N ILE A 65 -22.99 12.58 -10.29
CA ILE A 65 -22.17 13.52 -11.07
C ILE A 65 -20.74 13.00 -11.07
N SER A 66 -20.31 12.43 -12.18
CA SER A 66 -18.98 11.88 -12.33
C SER A 66 -17.92 12.97 -12.16
N VAL A 67 -16.99 12.77 -11.25
CA VAL A 67 -15.70 13.45 -11.33
C VAL A 67 -15.01 12.87 -12.57
N GLU A 68 -14.47 13.71 -13.43
CA GLU A 68 -13.93 13.32 -14.73
C GLU A 68 -13.02 12.08 -14.60
N GLY A 69 -13.38 11.02 -15.31
CA GLY A 69 -12.67 9.73 -15.29
C GLY A 69 -12.93 8.82 -14.08
N TRP A 70 -13.75 9.24 -13.12
CA TRP A 70 -14.03 8.39 -11.95
C TRP A 70 -15.30 7.55 -12.17
N HIS A 71 -15.26 6.30 -11.69
CA HIS A 71 -16.45 5.47 -11.64
C HIS A 71 -17.49 6.08 -10.67
N PRO A 72 -18.81 6.11 -10.99
CA PRO A 72 -19.86 6.75 -10.19
C PRO A 72 -19.87 6.33 -8.71
N PHE A 73 -19.61 5.07 -8.41
CA PHE A 73 -19.43 4.59 -7.04
C PHE A 73 -18.39 5.41 -6.25
N TRP A 74 -17.22 5.70 -6.86
CA TRP A 74 -16.15 6.44 -6.18
C TRP A 74 -16.50 7.91 -6.01
N THR A 75 -17.25 8.50 -6.94
CA THR A 75 -17.79 9.85 -6.78
C THR A 75 -18.72 9.93 -5.57
N ARG A 76 -19.64 8.97 -5.46
CA ARG A 76 -20.52 8.86 -4.28
C ARG A 76 -19.73 8.62 -2.99
N TYR A 77 -18.77 7.70 -3.02
CA TYR A 77 -17.95 7.40 -1.86
C TYR A 77 -17.15 8.63 -1.40
N ARG A 78 -16.57 9.39 -2.32
CA ARG A 78 -15.83 10.62 -2.02
C ARG A 78 -16.71 11.62 -1.26
N GLN A 79 -17.95 11.82 -1.67
CA GLN A 79 -18.89 12.72 -0.99
C GLN A 79 -19.16 12.25 0.46
N LEU A 80 -19.42 10.95 0.65
CA LEU A 80 -19.66 10.39 1.97
C LEU A 80 -18.42 10.46 2.87
N TYR A 81 -17.24 10.22 2.31
CA TYR A 81 -15.97 10.39 3.01
C TYR A 81 -15.77 11.84 3.45
N GLN A 82 -15.95 12.80 2.55
CA GLN A 82 -15.85 14.23 2.85
C GLN A 82 -16.81 14.66 3.97
N GLN A 83 -18.04 14.15 3.96
CA GLN A 83 -19.05 14.42 5.01
C GLN A 83 -18.67 13.76 6.36
N SER A 84 -17.81 12.77 6.36
CA SER A 84 -17.36 12.09 7.57
C SER A 84 -16.20 12.78 8.27
N LEU A 85 -15.47 13.66 7.56
CA LEU A 85 -14.29 14.33 8.06
C LEU A 85 -14.65 15.44 9.07
N ALA A 86 -13.95 15.44 10.20
CA ALA A 86 -13.96 16.57 11.11
C ALA A 86 -13.24 17.79 10.50
N SER A 87 -13.48 18.97 11.06
CA SER A 87 -12.88 20.22 10.56
C SER A 87 -11.34 20.19 10.55
N ALA A 88 -10.73 19.46 11.49
CA ALA A 88 -9.27 19.27 11.59
C ALA A 88 -8.72 18.26 10.55
N GLU A 89 -9.58 17.49 9.89
CA GLU A 89 -9.18 16.40 8.98
C GLU A 89 -9.34 16.77 7.50
N LYS A 90 -9.58 18.04 7.18
CA LYS A 90 -9.81 18.50 5.79
C LYS A 90 -8.65 18.17 4.84
N GLU A 91 -7.43 18.09 5.33
CA GLU A 91 -6.26 17.69 4.54
C GLU A 91 -6.35 16.25 4.04
N ASN A 92 -7.08 15.38 4.74
CA ASN A 92 -7.31 14.01 4.34
C ASN A 92 -8.13 13.91 3.03
N GLN A 93 -8.95 14.91 2.73
CA GLN A 93 -9.67 14.97 1.45
C GLN A 93 -8.69 15.12 0.27
N GLN A 94 -7.67 15.95 0.41
CA GLN A 94 -6.65 16.12 -0.64
C GLN A 94 -5.84 14.83 -0.80
N ALA A 95 -5.49 14.18 0.32
CA ALA A 95 -4.80 12.90 0.30
C ALA A 95 -5.64 11.82 -0.40
N PHE A 96 -6.96 11.78 -0.13
CA PHE A 96 -7.88 10.88 -0.82
C PHE A 96 -7.89 11.15 -2.33
N ASP A 97 -8.05 12.39 -2.74
CA ASP A 97 -8.13 12.77 -4.16
C ASP A 97 -6.84 12.41 -4.91
N LEU A 98 -5.68 12.64 -4.29
CA LEU A 98 -4.38 12.28 -4.86
C LEU A 98 -4.19 10.76 -5.04
N VAL A 99 -4.75 9.95 -4.13
CA VAL A 99 -4.67 8.49 -4.24
C VAL A 99 -5.44 7.96 -5.43
N PHE A 100 -6.55 8.61 -5.79
CA PHE A 100 -7.47 8.16 -6.83
C PHE A 100 -7.31 8.91 -8.15
N ALA A 101 -6.62 10.03 -8.17
CA ALA A 101 -6.31 10.77 -9.40
C ALA A 101 -5.40 9.94 -10.33
N ASP A 102 -5.53 10.18 -11.62
CA ASP A 102 -4.57 9.66 -12.57
C ASP A 102 -3.16 10.16 -12.25
N LYS A 103 -2.13 9.41 -12.67
CA LYS A 103 -0.74 9.73 -12.34
C LYS A 103 -0.39 11.16 -12.76
N THR A 104 -0.22 12.02 -11.77
CA THR A 104 0.33 13.37 -11.91
C THR A 104 1.77 13.39 -11.40
N GLU A 105 2.51 14.47 -11.61
CA GLU A 105 3.86 14.63 -11.03
C GLU A 105 3.86 14.44 -9.51
N ALA A 106 2.81 14.90 -8.82
CA ALA A 106 2.64 14.72 -7.37
C ALA A 106 2.43 13.26 -6.94
N SER A 107 2.08 12.35 -7.88
CA SER A 107 1.88 10.93 -7.63
C SER A 107 2.92 10.04 -8.28
N ALA A 108 3.98 10.61 -8.86
CA ALA A 108 5.02 9.88 -9.61
C ALA A 108 5.74 8.82 -8.77
N ASP A 109 5.91 9.06 -7.47
CA ASP A 109 6.59 8.14 -6.55
C ASP A 109 5.70 7.00 -6.04
N ARG A 110 4.41 7.00 -6.40
CA ARG A 110 3.48 5.96 -5.96
C ARG A 110 3.73 4.65 -6.69
N GLN A 111 3.74 3.58 -5.92
CA GLN A 111 3.94 2.21 -6.41
C GLN A 111 2.63 1.52 -6.75
N LEU A 112 1.53 1.85 -6.02
CA LEU A 112 0.20 1.38 -6.38
C LEU A 112 -0.43 2.32 -7.42
N SER A 113 -1.00 1.73 -8.45
CA SER A 113 -1.80 2.48 -9.41
C SER A 113 -3.13 2.94 -8.79
N PRO A 114 -3.77 3.97 -9.35
CA PRO A 114 -5.10 4.40 -8.91
C PRO A 114 -6.13 3.27 -8.96
N ALA A 115 -6.07 2.41 -9.98
CA ALA A 115 -6.95 1.25 -10.09
C ALA A 115 -6.72 0.23 -8.98
N ALA A 116 -5.45 -0.09 -8.68
CA ALA A 116 -5.07 -0.96 -7.57
C ALA A 116 -5.52 -0.39 -6.22
N SER A 117 -5.32 0.90 -6.00
CA SER A 117 -5.73 1.60 -4.78
C SER A 117 -7.26 1.55 -4.57
N ARG A 118 -8.03 1.80 -5.64
CA ARG A 118 -9.50 1.68 -5.63
C ARG A 118 -9.93 0.26 -5.30
N ALA A 119 -9.33 -0.75 -5.94
CA ALA A 119 -9.65 -2.15 -5.68
C ALA A 119 -9.33 -2.55 -4.23
N ALA A 120 -8.16 -2.16 -3.71
CA ALA A 120 -7.77 -2.43 -2.33
C ALA A 120 -8.73 -1.77 -1.32
N LEU A 121 -9.08 -0.50 -1.52
CA LEU A 121 -10.04 0.18 -0.67
C LEU A 121 -11.41 -0.48 -0.72
N PHE A 122 -11.90 -0.87 -1.90
CA PHE A 122 -13.17 -1.58 -2.05
C PHE A 122 -13.19 -2.89 -1.25
N ILE A 123 -12.11 -3.67 -1.33
CA ILE A 123 -11.93 -4.90 -0.53
C ILE A 123 -12.03 -4.59 0.97
N MET A 124 -11.36 -3.54 1.45
CA MET A 124 -11.38 -3.15 2.86
C MET A 124 -12.77 -2.71 3.33
N LEU A 125 -13.49 -1.93 2.51
CA LEU A 125 -14.82 -1.42 2.81
C LEU A 125 -15.86 -2.54 2.92
N TYR A 126 -15.82 -3.47 1.98
CA TYR A 126 -16.82 -4.52 1.84
C TYR A 126 -16.31 -5.91 2.25
N ARG A 127 -15.28 -5.96 3.11
CA ARG A 127 -14.66 -7.20 3.63
C ARG A 127 -15.63 -8.21 4.27
N GLY A 128 -16.85 -7.78 4.56
CA GLY A 128 -17.90 -8.67 5.10
C GLY A 128 -18.51 -9.61 4.06
N TYR A 129 -18.30 -9.36 2.77
CA TYR A 129 -18.79 -10.25 1.71
C TYR A 129 -17.85 -11.45 1.54
N PRO A 130 -18.40 -12.68 1.33
CA PRO A 130 -17.62 -13.92 1.29
C PRO A 130 -16.42 -13.86 0.32
N VAL A 131 -16.61 -13.40 -0.91
CA VAL A 131 -15.57 -13.32 -1.94
C VAL A 131 -14.43 -12.37 -1.55
N LEU A 132 -14.70 -11.36 -0.72
CA LEU A 132 -13.72 -10.36 -0.32
C LEU A 132 -12.94 -10.71 0.94
N GLN A 133 -13.33 -11.76 1.66
CA GLN A 133 -12.66 -12.15 2.92
C GLN A 133 -11.20 -12.53 2.70
N LEU A 134 -10.93 -13.43 1.75
CA LEU A 134 -9.55 -13.87 1.46
C LEU A 134 -8.69 -12.73 0.90
N PRO A 135 -9.14 -11.92 -0.09
CA PRO A 135 -8.46 -10.70 -0.49
C PRO A 135 -8.13 -9.75 0.67
N PHE A 136 -9.08 -9.55 1.57
CA PHE A 136 -8.85 -8.70 2.76
C PHE A 136 -7.79 -9.29 3.69
N GLN A 137 -7.84 -10.60 3.97
CA GLN A 137 -6.83 -11.27 4.79
C GLN A 137 -5.44 -11.17 4.16
N LEU A 138 -5.34 -11.28 2.83
CA LEU A 138 -4.07 -11.09 2.13
C LEU A 138 -3.52 -9.67 2.33
N LEU A 139 -4.35 -8.64 2.14
CA LEU A 139 -3.93 -7.25 2.38
C LEU A 139 -3.48 -7.03 3.82
N ASN A 140 -4.21 -7.58 4.79
CA ASN A 140 -3.86 -7.50 6.20
C ASN A 140 -2.52 -8.19 6.49
N GLY A 141 -2.30 -9.39 5.95
CA GLY A 141 -1.03 -10.13 6.09
C GLY A 141 0.17 -9.37 5.52
N LEU A 142 -0.03 -8.58 4.45
CA LEU A 142 1.04 -7.71 3.92
C LEU A 142 1.42 -6.61 4.92
N LEU A 143 0.44 -6.02 5.61
CA LEU A 143 0.69 -5.03 6.67
C LEU A 143 1.40 -5.66 7.88
N GLU A 144 0.99 -6.88 8.25
CA GLU A 144 1.67 -7.64 9.32
C GLU A 144 3.13 -7.94 8.98
N ILE A 145 3.46 -8.19 7.70
CA ILE A 145 4.87 -8.35 7.27
C ILE A 145 5.66 -7.06 7.54
N ASP A 146 5.12 -5.89 7.23
CA ASP A 146 5.79 -4.62 7.51
C ASP A 146 6.01 -4.40 9.01
N GLU A 147 5.03 -4.72 9.84
CA GLU A 147 5.15 -4.62 11.30
C GLU A 147 6.25 -5.55 11.83
N GLN A 148 6.29 -6.79 11.35
CA GLN A 148 7.31 -7.76 11.75
C GLN A 148 8.71 -7.36 11.29
N LEU A 149 8.84 -6.85 10.06
CA LEU A 149 10.12 -6.32 9.56
C LEU A 149 10.57 -5.10 10.36
N SER A 150 9.66 -4.21 10.72
CA SER A 150 9.96 -3.06 11.58
C SER A 150 10.44 -3.51 12.97
N SER A 151 9.76 -4.47 13.57
CA SER A 151 10.16 -5.07 14.84
C SER A 151 11.52 -5.74 14.76
N TRP A 152 11.80 -6.47 13.66
CA TRP A 152 13.08 -7.10 13.43
C TRP A 152 14.20 -6.05 13.28
N ARG A 153 14.00 -4.99 12.50
CA ARG A 153 14.97 -3.89 12.33
C ARG A 153 15.29 -3.23 13.66
N TYR A 154 14.27 -2.96 14.48
CA TYR A 154 14.45 -2.37 15.81
C TYR A 154 15.28 -3.29 16.74
N ARG A 155 14.97 -4.57 16.78
CA ARG A 155 15.74 -5.56 17.55
C ARG A 155 17.18 -5.68 17.05
N HIS A 156 17.37 -5.71 15.74
CA HIS A 156 18.69 -5.75 15.11
C HIS A 156 19.50 -4.50 15.45
N MET A 157 18.92 -3.33 15.35
CA MET A 157 19.53 -2.06 15.77
C MET A 157 20.01 -2.10 17.21
N ASN A 158 19.16 -2.56 18.14
CA ASN A 158 19.52 -2.65 19.55
C ASN A 158 20.64 -3.68 19.80
N MET A 159 20.64 -4.80 19.09
CA MET A 159 21.69 -5.79 19.15
C MET A 159 23.05 -5.21 18.68
N VAL A 160 23.05 -4.57 17.52
CA VAL A 160 24.24 -3.90 16.96
C VAL A 160 24.76 -2.84 17.93
N HIS A 161 23.87 -2.03 18.51
CA HIS A 161 24.25 -1.01 19.50
C HIS A 161 24.91 -1.61 20.74
N ARG A 162 24.43 -2.75 21.24
CA ARG A 162 25.05 -3.46 22.37
C ARG A 162 26.45 -4.03 22.03
N MET A 163 26.65 -4.45 20.78
CA MET A 163 27.92 -5.07 20.34
C MET A 163 28.98 -4.04 19.99
N ILE A 164 28.61 -2.94 19.34
CA ILE A 164 29.55 -1.95 18.79
C ILE A 164 29.61 -0.69 19.66
N GLY A 165 28.59 -0.44 20.48
CA GLY A 165 28.46 0.76 21.28
C GLY A 165 28.28 2.02 20.39
N THR A 166 28.99 3.08 20.78
CA THR A 166 28.97 4.37 20.04
C THR A 166 30.10 4.49 19.00
N ARG A 167 30.81 3.41 18.70
CA ARG A 167 31.91 3.44 17.71
C ARG A 167 31.35 3.73 16.34
N ILE A 168 32.10 4.54 15.58
CA ILE A 168 31.76 4.88 14.19
C ILE A 168 31.90 3.61 13.35
N GLY A 169 30.81 3.20 12.71
CA GLY A 169 30.81 2.07 11.78
C GLY A 169 31.55 2.40 10.48
N THR A 170 31.81 1.38 9.67
CA THR A 170 32.50 1.50 8.36
C THR A 170 31.81 2.48 7.39
N GLY A 171 30.56 2.88 7.66
CA GLY A 171 29.79 3.87 6.88
C GLY A 171 29.92 5.32 7.35
N GLY A 172 30.79 5.65 8.31
CA GLY A 172 31.05 7.04 8.74
C GLY A 172 29.93 7.70 9.57
N SER A 173 28.87 6.94 9.93
CA SER A 173 27.82 7.34 10.89
C SER A 173 27.87 6.44 12.11
N THR A 174 27.35 6.92 13.26
CA THR A 174 27.08 6.00 14.35
C THR A 174 26.04 5.01 13.83
N GLY A 175 26.34 3.71 13.85
CA GLY A 175 25.45 2.67 13.31
C GLY A 175 24.01 2.76 13.86
N LYS A 176 23.85 3.37 15.04
CA LYS A 176 22.57 3.64 15.70
C LYS A 176 21.70 4.62 14.91
N ASP A 177 22.25 5.75 14.48
CA ASP A 177 21.46 6.80 13.80
C ASP A 177 21.06 6.36 12.41
N TYR A 178 21.93 5.65 11.70
CA TYR A 178 21.62 5.04 10.42
C TYR A 178 20.49 4.01 10.53
N LEU A 179 20.61 3.07 11.48
CA LEU A 179 19.61 2.02 11.66
C LEU A 179 18.27 2.56 12.16
N ARG A 180 18.28 3.64 12.98
CA ARG A 180 17.05 4.32 13.41
C ARG A 180 16.36 4.99 12.24
N ALA A 181 17.09 5.76 11.43
CA ALA A 181 16.55 6.37 10.23
C ALA A 181 16.05 5.33 9.21
N ALA A 182 16.71 4.16 9.12
CA ALA A 182 16.26 3.07 8.28
C ALA A 182 15.00 2.39 8.83
N ALA A 183 14.89 2.19 10.15
CA ALA A 183 13.70 1.59 10.76
C ALA A 183 12.44 2.44 10.53
N ASP A 184 12.58 3.76 10.58
CA ASP A 184 11.46 4.70 10.46
C ASP A 184 11.01 4.92 9.00
N LYS A 185 11.86 4.63 8.00
CA LYS A 185 11.59 4.96 6.59
C LYS A 185 11.07 3.82 5.72
N HIS A 186 11.15 2.58 6.14
CA HIS A 186 11.03 1.45 5.22
C HIS A 186 9.79 0.58 5.45
N TYR A 187 8.60 1.18 5.33
CA TYR A 187 7.37 0.43 5.15
C TYR A 187 7.14 0.13 3.66
N ILE A 188 7.13 -1.15 3.30
CA ILE A 188 6.99 -1.61 1.91
C ILE A 188 5.55 -1.41 1.43
N PHE A 189 4.59 -1.76 2.29
CA PHE A 189 3.15 -1.68 2.00
C PHE A 189 2.51 -0.41 2.59
N ARG A 190 3.29 0.67 2.76
CA ARG A 190 2.81 1.95 3.31
C ARG A 190 1.59 2.49 2.59
N GLU A 191 1.54 2.35 1.25
CA GLU A 191 0.40 2.84 0.47
C GLU A 191 -0.88 2.04 0.76
N VAL A 192 -0.77 0.73 1.01
CA VAL A 192 -1.90 -0.10 1.47
C VAL A 192 -2.36 0.35 2.85
N ALA A 193 -1.43 0.62 3.77
CA ALA A 193 -1.74 1.13 5.10
C ALA A 193 -2.45 2.49 5.04
N GLN A 194 -2.01 3.39 4.17
CA GLN A 194 -2.63 4.71 3.98
C GLN A 194 -4.12 4.63 3.61
N LEU A 195 -4.53 3.58 2.89
CA LEU A 195 -5.94 3.41 2.51
C LEU A 195 -6.86 3.25 3.73
N THR A 196 -6.34 2.82 4.88
CA THR A 196 -7.13 2.72 6.11
C THR A 196 -7.61 4.08 6.62
N SER A 197 -6.89 5.16 6.29
CA SER A 197 -7.29 6.54 6.60
C SER A 197 -8.53 7.00 5.82
N PHE A 198 -8.91 6.27 4.79
CA PHE A 198 -10.07 6.59 3.96
C PHE A 198 -11.30 5.74 4.28
N LEU A 199 -11.25 4.95 5.35
CA LEU A 199 -12.39 4.15 5.79
C LEU A 199 -13.43 5.04 6.49
N ILE A 200 -14.71 4.76 6.25
CA ILE A 200 -15.84 5.36 6.96
C ILE A 200 -16.62 4.30 7.74
N GLU A 201 -17.51 4.74 8.61
CA GLU A 201 -18.39 3.83 9.34
C GLU A 201 -19.17 2.92 8.39
N ARG A 202 -19.22 1.62 8.69
CA ARG A 202 -19.89 0.61 7.84
C ARG A 202 -21.34 0.98 7.51
N ARG A 203 -22.07 1.55 8.45
CA ARG A 203 -23.47 1.97 8.27
C ARG A 203 -23.65 3.10 7.26
N ARG A 204 -22.58 3.83 6.93
CA ARG A 204 -22.57 4.95 5.97
C ARG A 204 -22.09 4.54 4.58
N LEU A 205 -21.69 3.29 4.41
CA LEU A 205 -21.25 2.80 3.10
C LEU A 205 -22.40 2.85 2.10
N PRO A 206 -22.12 3.17 0.82
CA PRO A 206 -23.09 3.00 -0.24
C PRO A 206 -23.62 1.58 -0.28
N GLN A 207 -24.93 1.42 -0.40
CA GLN A 207 -25.51 0.11 -0.69
C GLN A 207 -25.05 -0.36 -2.06
N LEU A 208 -24.58 -1.60 -2.15
CA LEU A 208 -24.21 -2.18 -3.42
C LEU A 208 -25.46 -2.60 -4.21
N PRO A 209 -25.43 -2.53 -5.55
CA PRO A 209 -26.49 -3.11 -6.37
C PRO A 209 -26.61 -4.61 -6.11
N ILE A 210 -27.83 -5.14 -6.16
CA ILE A 210 -28.11 -6.58 -5.95
C ILE A 210 -27.23 -7.47 -6.85
N ALA A 211 -27.02 -7.05 -8.10
CA ALA A 211 -26.14 -7.78 -9.02
C ALA A 211 -24.69 -7.87 -8.52
N MET A 212 -24.19 -6.79 -7.91
CA MET A 212 -22.86 -6.78 -7.30
C MET A 212 -22.82 -7.63 -6.03
N GLU A 213 -23.83 -7.55 -5.18
CA GLU A 213 -23.90 -8.35 -3.95
C GLU A 213 -23.90 -9.86 -4.26
N ARG A 214 -24.65 -10.29 -5.27
CA ARG A 214 -24.63 -11.67 -5.75
C ARG A 214 -23.24 -12.09 -6.25
N LYS A 215 -22.58 -11.21 -7.03
CA LYS A 215 -21.22 -11.45 -7.50
C LYS A 215 -20.20 -11.59 -6.36
N LEU A 216 -20.43 -10.89 -5.24
CA LEU A 216 -19.61 -10.97 -4.03
C LEU A 216 -19.97 -12.15 -3.11
N GLY A 217 -20.90 -13.01 -3.53
CA GLY A 217 -21.26 -14.23 -2.82
C GLY A 217 -22.34 -14.04 -1.74
N PHE A 218 -23.12 -12.95 -1.85
CA PHE A 218 -24.32 -12.80 -0.99
C PHE A 218 -25.47 -13.56 -1.67
N ALA A 219 -25.90 -14.66 -1.07
CA ALA A 219 -27.12 -15.35 -1.49
C ALA A 219 -28.32 -14.59 -0.93
N ILE A 220 -29.16 -14.03 -1.81
CA ILE A 220 -30.50 -13.52 -1.48
C ILE A 220 -31.50 -14.62 -1.73
#